data_7808bd7baad72d77c2207b3256e5be1e
#
_entry.id   7808bd7baad72d77c2207b3256e5be1e
#
_cell.length_a   1.000
_cell.length_b   1.000
_cell.length_c   1.000
_cell.angle_alpha   90.00
_cell.angle_beta   90.00
_cell.angle_gamma   90.00
#
_symmetry.space_group_name_H-M   'P 1'
#
loop_
_entity.id
_entity.type
_entity.pdbx_description
1 polymer ?
#
loop_
_entity_poly.entity_id
_entity_poly.type
_entity_poly.pdbx_seq_one_letter_code
_entity_poly.pdbx_strand_id
1 'polypeptide(L)'
;MVDSATLNAFVIDQNHIFIHSGLILKLSSAAQLQAVIAHEAAHIANGHIARRMANTRKAKITSTFGTLIAIAAAAGGQSKAGFGIALGTANSANRVLLAHTRNEESSADRSAVHYLNEVNLNSNAMIA
;
A
#
# COMPACT_ATOMS: atom_id res chain seq x y z
N MET A 1 15.86 -11.37 -3.18
CA MET A 1 15.38 -11.35 -4.57
C MET A 1 14.32 -12.45 -4.74
N VAL A 2 13.28 -12.20 -5.52
CA VAL A 2 12.21 -13.17 -5.81
C VAL A 2 12.33 -13.59 -7.26
N ASP A 3 12.42 -14.90 -7.51
CA ASP A 3 12.47 -15.41 -8.89
C ASP A 3 11.07 -15.41 -9.49
N SER A 4 10.81 -14.41 -10.31
CA SER A 4 9.51 -14.20 -10.96
C SER A 4 9.67 -13.28 -12.16
N ALA A 5 8.98 -13.57 -13.24
CA ALA A 5 8.91 -12.71 -14.43
C ALA A 5 8.11 -11.40 -14.20
N THR A 6 7.46 -11.25 -13.07
CA THR A 6 6.66 -10.08 -12.74
C THR A 6 7.55 -8.86 -12.54
N LEU A 7 7.10 -7.70 -13.03
CA LEU A 7 7.77 -6.42 -12.83
C LEU A 7 7.29 -5.81 -11.51
N ASN A 8 7.93 -6.16 -10.41
CA ASN A 8 7.49 -5.68 -9.10
C ASN A 8 8.64 -5.58 -8.09
N ALA A 9 8.54 -4.59 -7.20
CA ALA A 9 9.26 -4.51 -5.95
C ALA A 9 8.25 -4.20 -4.84
N PHE A 10 8.49 -4.66 -3.63
CA PHE A 10 7.57 -4.44 -2.51
C PHE A 10 8.24 -4.70 -1.16
N VAL A 11 7.64 -4.13 -0.12
CA VAL A 11 8.01 -4.34 1.27
C VAL A 11 6.90 -5.12 1.98
N ILE A 12 7.27 -6.18 2.69
CA ILE A 12 6.33 -6.95 3.51
C ILE A 12 6.39 -6.49 4.97
N ASP A 13 7.59 -6.23 5.45
CA ASP A 13 7.87 -5.84 6.83
C ASP A 13 8.80 -4.60 6.86
N GLN A 14 9.24 -4.20 8.06
CA GLN A 14 10.08 -3.01 8.23
C GLN A 14 11.56 -3.24 7.88
N ASN A 15 11.96 -4.45 7.48
CA ASN A 15 13.37 -4.83 7.35
C ASN A 15 13.73 -5.41 5.99
N HIS A 16 12.74 -5.79 5.15
CA HIS A 16 13.00 -6.51 3.92
C HIS A 16 12.33 -5.86 2.72
N ILE A 17 13.15 -5.56 1.71
CA ILE A 17 12.69 -5.14 0.38
C ILE A 17 12.81 -6.35 -0.55
N PHE A 18 11.72 -6.73 -1.18
CA PHE A 18 11.65 -7.82 -2.16
C PHE A 18 11.63 -7.25 -3.56
N ILE A 19 12.55 -7.71 -4.41
CA ILE A 19 12.64 -7.28 -5.80
C ILE A 19 12.54 -8.53 -6.68
N HIS A 20 11.61 -8.51 -7.62
CA HIS A 20 11.43 -9.59 -8.58
C HIS A 20 12.55 -9.57 -9.63
N SER A 21 13.03 -10.75 -10.03
CA SER A 21 14.05 -10.89 -11.07
C SER A 21 13.63 -10.26 -12.40
N GLY A 22 12.35 -10.38 -12.76
CA GLY A 22 11.79 -9.74 -13.95
C GLY A 22 11.94 -8.22 -13.96
N LEU A 23 11.78 -7.54 -12.81
CA LEU A 23 12.02 -6.11 -12.71
C LEU A 23 13.49 -5.78 -12.97
N ILE A 24 14.43 -6.49 -12.33
CA ILE A 24 15.87 -6.26 -12.50
C ILE A 24 16.27 -6.41 -13.97
N LEU A 25 15.78 -7.44 -14.65
CA LEU A 25 16.07 -7.69 -16.07
C LEU A 25 15.48 -6.62 -17.00
N LYS A 26 14.44 -5.92 -16.58
CA LYS A 26 13.78 -4.87 -17.36
C LYS A 26 14.40 -3.49 -17.17
N LEU A 27 15.06 -3.24 -16.04
CA LEU A 27 15.68 -1.95 -15.76
C LEU A 27 16.87 -1.71 -16.70
N SER A 28 16.93 -0.50 -17.24
CA SER A 28 17.95 -0.10 -18.24
C SER A 28 19.23 0.42 -17.59
N SER A 29 19.21 0.73 -16.29
CA SER A 29 20.38 1.31 -15.60
C SER A 29 20.37 1.00 -14.09
N ALA A 30 21.55 1.06 -13.50
CA ALA A 30 21.70 0.99 -12.05
C ALA A 30 20.98 2.13 -11.32
N ALA A 31 20.89 3.32 -11.93
CA ALA A 31 20.17 4.46 -11.37
C ALA A 31 18.67 4.18 -11.20
N GLN A 32 18.05 3.45 -12.13
CA GLN A 32 16.65 3.03 -11.99
C GLN A 32 16.47 2.03 -10.85
N LEU A 33 17.39 1.09 -10.66
CA LEU A 33 17.35 0.17 -9.52
C LEU A 33 17.52 0.92 -8.19
N GLN A 34 18.43 1.87 -8.13
CA GLN A 34 18.60 2.73 -6.96
C GLN A 34 17.34 3.53 -6.64
N ALA A 35 16.66 4.06 -7.66
CA ALA A 35 15.38 4.76 -7.50
C ALA A 35 14.29 3.85 -6.91
N VAL A 36 14.16 2.63 -7.41
CA VAL A 36 13.23 1.64 -6.86
C VAL A 36 13.54 1.32 -5.40
N ILE A 37 14.82 1.08 -5.08
CA ILE A 37 15.22 0.77 -3.70
C ILE A 37 14.97 1.97 -2.78
N ALA A 38 15.25 3.19 -3.22
CA ALA A 38 14.99 4.41 -2.45
C ALA A 38 13.49 4.60 -2.17
N HIS A 39 12.63 4.33 -3.16
CA HIS A 39 11.17 4.37 -3.02
C HIS A 39 10.67 3.35 -1.99
N GLU A 40 11.08 2.09 -2.09
CA GLU A 40 10.71 1.05 -1.14
C GLU A 40 11.25 1.33 0.27
N ALA A 41 12.49 1.83 0.38
CA ALA A 41 13.05 2.27 1.65
C ALA A 41 12.26 3.42 2.28
N ALA A 42 11.75 4.34 1.46
CA ALA A 42 10.89 5.44 1.92
C ALA A 42 9.56 4.93 2.49
N HIS A 43 8.98 3.87 1.93
CA HIS A 43 7.80 3.22 2.51
C HIS A 43 8.06 2.70 3.93
N ILE A 44 9.25 2.13 4.16
CA ILE A 44 9.68 1.67 5.49
C ILE A 44 9.85 2.86 6.42
N ALA A 45 10.69 3.81 6.04
CA ALA A 45 11.06 4.97 6.87
C ALA A 45 9.86 5.85 7.24
N ASN A 46 8.92 6.03 6.31
CA ASN A 46 7.68 6.79 6.54
C ASN A 46 6.62 6.00 7.34
N GLY A 47 6.91 4.75 7.72
CA GLY A 47 6.01 3.91 8.51
C GLY A 47 4.73 3.49 7.76
N HIS A 48 4.73 3.50 6.42
CA HIS A 48 3.57 3.14 5.61
C HIS A 48 3.15 1.69 5.87
N ILE A 49 4.11 0.78 6.01
CA ILE A 49 3.86 -0.65 6.27
C ILE A 49 3.18 -0.86 7.62
N ALA A 50 3.69 -0.22 8.68
CA ALA A 50 3.09 -0.30 10.02
C ALA A 50 1.65 0.23 10.02
N ARG A 51 1.40 1.35 9.33
CA ARG A 51 0.04 1.91 9.19
C ARG A 51 -0.88 1.01 8.39
N ARG A 52 -0.44 0.41 7.29
CA ARG A 52 -1.23 -0.55 6.50
C ARG A 52 -1.64 -1.75 7.35
N MET A 53 -0.73 -2.32 8.12
CA MET A 53 -1.02 -3.43 9.03
C MET A 53 -2.05 -3.04 10.10
N ALA A 54 -1.87 -1.87 10.74
CA ALA A 54 -2.82 -1.37 11.73
C ALA A 54 -4.20 -1.08 11.12
N ASN A 55 -4.25 -0.48 9.93
CA ASN A 55 -5.49 -0.16 9.23
C ASN A 55 -6.22 -1.42 8.77
N THR A 56 -5.50 -2.43 8.28
CA THR A 56 -6.08 -3.74 7.92
C THR A 56 -6.71 -4.42 9.14
N ARG A 57 -6.03 -4.36 10.30
CA ARG A 57 -6.58 -4.89 11.56
C ARG A 57 -7.86 -4.15 11.98
N LYS A 58 -7.85 -2.82 11.93
CA LYS A 58 -9.03 -1.99 12.21
C LYS A 58 -10.17 -2.28 11.23
N ALA A 59 -9.89 -2.37 9.93
CA ALA A 59 -10.87 -2.67 8.91
C ALA A 59 -11.52 -4.04 9.13
N LYS A 60 -10.76 -5.07 9.51
CA LYS A 60 -11.30 -6.39 9.87
C LYS A 60 -12.26 -6.30 11.05
N ILE A 61 -11.88 -5.59 12.11
CA ILE A 61 -12.74 -5.41 13.29
C ILE A 61 -14.03 -4.69 12.89
N THR A 62 -13.94 -3.57 12.17
CA THR A 62 -15.10 -2.79 11.72
C THR A 62 -16.01 -3.60 10.79
N SER A 63 -15.44 -4.37 9.87
CA SER A 63 -16.19 -5.26 8.98
C SER A 63 -16.95 -6.35 9.76
N THR A 64 -16.33 -6.93 10.77
CA THR A 64 -16.97 -7.96 11.63
C THR A 64 -18.15 -7.36 12.38
N PHE A 65 -18.00 -6.18 12.99
CA PHE A 65 -19.10 -5.50 13.68
C PHE A 65 -20.20 -5.09 12.69
N GLY A 66 -19.85 -4.56 11.52
CA GLY A 66 -20.81 -4.21 10.46
C GLY A 66 -21.63 -5.42 10.00
N THR A 67 -21.00 -6.58 9.87
CA THR A 67 -21.70 -7.83 9.51
C THR A 67 -22.65 -8.28 10.62
N LEU A 68 -22.23 -8.20 11.88
CA LEU A 68 -23.08 -8.56 13.03
C LEU A 68 -24.33 -7.65 13.10
N ILE A 69 -24.16 -6.35 12.89
CA ILE A 69 -25.28 -5.39 12.85
C ILE A 69 -26.21 -5.69 11.67
N ALA A 70 -25.67 -6.02 10.49
CA ALA A 70 -26.45 -6.38 9.32
C ALA A 70 -27.28 -7.65 9.53
N ILE A 71 -26.69 -8.67 10.18
CA ILE A 71 -27.40 -9.92 10.55
C ILE A 71 -28.51 -9.62 11.56
N ALA A 72 -28.24 -8.82 12.60
CA ALA A 72 -29.23 -8.44 13.59
C ALA A 72 -30.41 -7.67 12.97
N ALA A 73 -30.15 -6.74 12.05
CA ALA A 73 -31.18 -5.99 11.32
C ALA A 73 -32.01 -6.91 10.41
N ALA A 74 -31.37 -7.88 9.75
CA ALA A 74 -32.06 -8.86 8.93
C ALA A 74 -32.97 -9.78 9.76
N ALA A 75 -32.51 -10.23 10.93
CA ALA A 75 -33.29 -11.02 11.86
C ALA A 75 -34.47 -10.25 12.45
N GLY A 76 -34.35 -8.90 12.58
CA GLY A 76 -35.43 -8.00 12.98
C GLY A 76 -36.42 -7.62 11.85
N GLY A 77 -36.36 -8.28 10.69
CA GLY A 77 -37.25 -8.03 9.55
C GLY A 77 -36.84 -6.84 8.65
N GLN A 78 -35.69 -6.21 8.91
CA GLN A 78 -35.18 -5.07 8.15
C GLN A 78 -34.02 -5.45 7.21
N SER A 79 -34.21 -6.48 6.39
CA SER A 79 -33.18 -7.01 5.48
C SER A 79 -32.61 -5.97 4.50
N LYS A 80 -33.45 -5.04 3.99
CA LYS A 80 -32.99 -3.97 3.09
C LYS A 80 -32.08 -2.96 3.80
N ALA A 81 -32.35 -2.63 5.06
CA ALA A 81 -31.51 -1.74 5.86
C ALA A 81 -30.15 -2.41 6.19
N GLY A 82 -30.16 -3.68 6.57
CA GLY A 82 -28.95 -4.45 6.82
C GLY A 82 -28.03 -4.52 5.60
N PHE A 83 -28.59 -4.76 4.40
CA PHE A 83 -27.83 -4.79 3.16
C PHE A 83 -27.27 -3.40 2.78
N GLY A 84 -28.05 -2.33 2.97
CA GLY A 84 -27.59 -0.96 2.73
C GLY A 84 -26.43 -0.54 3.64
N ILE A 85 -26.44 -0.92 4.91
CA ILE A 85 -25.35 -0.66 5.86
C ILE A 85 -24.09 -1.42 5.45
N ALA A 86 -24.22 -2.69 5.07
CA ALA A 86 -23.08 -3.50 4.63
C ALA A 86 -22.41 -2.93 3.38
N LEU A 87 -23.17 -2.51 2.36
CA LEU A 87 -22.63 -1.89 1.15
C LEU A 87 -22.02 -0.51 1.42
N GLY A 88 -22.67 0.32 2.24
CA GLY A 88 -22.19 1.66 2.57
C GLY A 88 -20.85 1.64 3.31
N THR A 89 -20.67 0.73 4.25
CA THR A 89 -19.40 0.55 4.97
C THR A 89 -18.29 0.04 4.07
N ALA A 90 -18.55 -0.91 3.19
CA ALA A 90 -17.54 -1.44 2.25
C ALA A 90 -17.05 -0.36 1.26
N ASN A 91 -17.97 0.43 0.68
CA ASN A 91 -17.62 1.51 -0.25
C ASN A 91 -16.82 2.64 0.43
N SER A 92 -17.20 3.02 1.65
CA SER A 92 -16.48 4.05 2.41
C SER A 92 -15.09 3.60 2.78
N ALA A 93 -14.91 2.35 3.22
CA ALA A 93 -13.62 1.77 3.54
C ALA A 93 -12.68 1.75 2.32
N ASN A 94 -13.19 1.37 1.13
CA ASN A 94 -12.41 1.37 -0.11
C ASN A 94 -11.95 2.79 -0.52
N ARG A 95 -12.81 3.80 -0.41
CA ARG A 95 -12.43 5.19 -0.73
C ARG A 95 -11.35 5.72 0.19
N VAL A 96 -11.46 5.46 1.48
CA VAL A 96 -10.45 5.85 2.46
C VAL A 96 -9.13 5.14 2.19
N LEU A 97 -9.15 3.85 1.90
CA LEU A 97 -7.96 3.07 1.57
C LEU A 97 -7.24 3.63 0.34
N LEU A 98 -7.98 3.91 -0.75
CA LEU A 98 -7.40 4.46 -1.98
C LEU A 98 -6.82 5.87 -1.78
N ALA A 99 -7.46 6.71 -0.98
CA ALA A 99 -6.92 8.04 -0.66
C ALA A 99 -5.63 7.96 0.15
N HIS A 100 -5.56 7.06 1.14
CA HIS A 100 -4.35 6.82 1.91
C HIS A 100 -3.22 6.30 1.04
N THR A 101 -3.50 5.35 0.13
CA THR A 101 -2.48 4.81 -0.78
C THR A 101 -1.85 5.90 -1.64
N ARG A 102 -2.63 6.78 -2.26
CA ARG A 102 -2.10 7.90 -3.07
C ARG A 102 -1.21 8.84 -2.27
N ASN A 103 -1.59 9.16 -1.04
CA ASN A 103 -0.79 10.02 -0.17
C ASN A 103 0.51 9.33 0.26
N GLU A 104 0.47 8.03 0.50
CA GLU A 104 1.65 7.22 0.83
C GLU A 104 2.62 7.16 -0.34
N GLU A 105 2.15 6.92 -1.57
CA GLU A 105 2.98 6.91 -2.79
C GLU A 105 3.65 8.29 -2.99
N SER A 106 2.87 9.37 -2.96
CA SER A 106 3.43 10.72 -3.09
C SER A 106 4.42 11.08 -1.99
N SER A 107 4.24 10.57 -0.78
CA SER A 107 5.19 10.74 0.33
C SER A 107 6.46 9.91 0.11
N ALA A 108 6.32 8.67 -0.36
CA ALA A 108 7.45 7.80 -0.66
C ALA A 108 8.32 8.38 -1.79
N ASP A 109 7.70 8.88 -2.86
CA ASP A 109 8.39 9.53 -3.96
C ASP A 109 9.23 10.72 -3.49
N ARG A 110 8.63 11.63 -2.69
CA ARG A 110 9.37 12.78 -2.15
C ARG A 110 10.55 12.38 -1.27
N SER A 111 10.34 11.39 -0.41
CA SER A 111 11.41 10.88 0.46
C SER A 111 12.51 10.18 -0.34
N ALA A 112 12.15 9.42 -1.37
CA ALA A 112 13.11 8.74 -2.24
C ALA A 112 14.00 9.75 -3.00
N VAL A 113 13.40 10.80 -3.57
CA VAL A 113 14.15 11.89 -4.20
C VAL A 113 15.12 12.55 -3.21
N HIS A 114 14.66 12.80 -1.98
CA HIS A 114 15.50 13.38 -0.94
C HIS A 114 16.69 12.46 -0.60
N TYR A 115 16.45 11.16 -0.39
CA TYR A 115 17.52 10.19 -0.09
C TYR A 115 18.54 10.08 -1.23
N LEU A 116 18.08 10.02 -2.48
CA LEU A 116 18.99 9.97 -3.63
C LEU A 116 19.87 11.21 -3.73
N ASN A 117 19.30 12.40 -3.49
CA ASN A 117 20.03 13.66 -3.52
C ASN A 117 21.06 13.76 -2.38
N GLU A 118 20.73 13.30 -1.17
CA GLU A 118 21.67 13.30 -0.04
C GLU A 118 22.92 12.45 -0.29
N VAL A 119 22.78 11.35 -1.02
CA VAL A 119 23.89 10.47 -1.37
C VAL A 119 24.50 10.78 -2.76
N ASN A 120 24.14 11.94 -3.36
CA ASN A 120 24.60 12.38 -4.68
C ASN A 120 24.29 11.38 -5.81
N LEU A 121 23.18 10.66 -5.73
CA LEU A 121 22.68 9.79 -6.80
C LEU A 121 21.66 10.52 -7.67
N ASN A 122 21.52 10.06 -8.91
CA ASN A 122 20.64 10.71 -9.88
C ASN A 122 19.16 10.43 -9.58
N SER A 123 18.45 11.42 -9.02
CA SER A 123 17.02 11.35 -8.73
C SER A 123 16.13 11.43 -9.99
N ASN A 124 16.64 11.87 -11.14
CA ASN A 124 15.87 11.91 -12.40
C ASN A 124 15.47 10.50 -12.88
N ALA A 125 16.14 9.46 -12.41
CA ALA A 125 15.78 8.09 -12.71
C ALA A 125 14.41 7.65 -12.14
N MET A 126 13.82 8.42 -11.23
CA MET A 126 12.47 8.19 -10.73
C MET A 126 11.36 8.62 -11.71
N ILE A 127 11.71 9.41 -12.72
CA ILE A 127 10.75 9.98 -13.67
C ILE A 127 10.71 9.17 -14.98
N ALA A 128 11.66 8.29 -15.17
CA ALA A 128 11.79 7.42 -16.35
C ALA A 128 11.05 6.09 -16.18
#